data_32dc04a52b654ee65c13af02575ead2d
#
_entry.id   32dc04a52b654ee65c13af02575ead2d
#
_cell.length_a   1.000
_cell.length_b   1.000
_cell.length_c   1.000
_cell.angle_alpha   90.00
_cell.angle_beta   90.00
_cell.angle_gamma   90.00
#
_symmetry.space_group_name_H-M   'P 1'
#
loop_
_entity.id
_entity.type
_entity.pdbx_description
1 polymer ?
#
loop_
_entity_poly.entity_id
_entity_poly.type
_entity_poly.pdbx_seq_one_letter_code
_entity_poly.pdbx_strand_id
1 'polypeptide(L)'
;MAEAVVLLDLWVSPFGQRCRIALAEKGVAYEYKEQDLDNKSPLLLQANPVHKKIPVLIHDGKPVCESLIIVQYIDEVWSDGAPLLPADPYARAQARFWGDFIDKKMERSCISNLHMNFQSLFRCELNANKSSAFCSFSMDQIYEYGTRLWKLKGEAHQEAKKEFIEILKVLEAELGDKKYFGGDAFGYVDIALVPFCPWFYTFETCGGFSVEAEAPKLVAWGKRCLERESVSKVFDDPVKVYEILKQVYGFE
;
A
#
# COMPACT_ATOMS: atom_id res chain seq x y z
N MET A 1 9.57 -12.34 30.40
CA MET A 1 8.15 -12.09 30.05
C MET A 1 8.09 -12.09 28.54
N ALA A 2 7.06 -12.67 27.93
CA ALA A 2 6.91 -12.60 26.48
C ALA A 2 6.71 -11.13 26.07
N GLU A 3 7.35 -10.72 24.97
CA GLU A 3 7.20 -9.39 24.38
C GLU A 3 5.73 -9.16 24.01
N ALA A 4 5.17 -8.02 24.40
CA ALA A 4 3.78 -7.68 24.12
C ALA A 4 3.70 -6.97 22.78
N VAL A 5 3.24 -7.70 21.75
CA VAL A 5 3.04 -7.15 20.40
C VAL A 5 1.54 -7.00 20.13
N VAL A 6 1.11 -5.78 19.78
CA VAL A 6 -0.29 -5.47 19.45
C VAL A 6 -0.34 -4.78 18.10
N LEU A 7 -1.25 -5.19 17.22
CA LEU A 7 -1.50 -4.56 15.93
C LEU A 7 -2.88 -3.92 15.93
N LEU A 8 -2.92 -2.59 15.78
CA LEU A 8 -4.14 -1.83 15.52
C LEU A 8 -4.37 -1.77 14.02
N ASP A 9 -5.44 -2.38 13.52
CA ASP A 9 -5.66 -2.54 12.09
C ASP A 9 -7.16 -2.64 11.75
N LEU A 10 -7.47 -2.68 10.45
CA LEU A 10 -8.76 -3.07 9.88
C LEU A 10 -8.53 -4.20 8.88
N TRP A 11 -9.27 -5.29 8.98
CA TRP A 11 -9.00 -6.53 8.25
C TRP A 11 -8.89 -6.36 6.73
N VAL A 12 -9.66 -5.47 6.11
CA VAL A 12 -9.66 -5.21 4.66
C VAL A 12 -8.53 -4.28 4.23
N SER A 13 -7.84 -3.63 5.16
CA SER A 13 -6.79 -2.66 4.85
C SER A 13 -5.56 -3.32 4.22
N PRO A 14 -5.16 -2.99 2.99
CA PRO A 14 -3.95 -3.54 2.39
C PRO A 14 -2.69 -3.14 3.17
N PHE A 15 -2.72 -1.98 3.83
CA PHE A 15 -1.60 -1.51 4.65
C PHE A 15 -1.43 -2.33 5.92
N GLY A 16 -2.54 -2.71 6.58
CA GLY A 16 -2.51 -3.60 7.72
C GLY A 16 -2.13 -5.02 7.35
N GLN A 17 -2.59 -5.49 6.18
CA GLN A 17 -2.22 -6.80 5.65
C GLN A 17 -0.70 -6.93 5.47
N ARG A 18 0.04 -5.87 5.07
CA ARG A 18 1.51 -5.86 5.03
C ARG A 18 2.12 -6.24 6.39
N CYS A 19 1.62 -5.64 7.45
CA CYS A 19 2.11 -5.90 8.81
C CYS A 19 1.80 -7.33 9.25
N ARG A 20 0.58 -7.81 8.96
CA ARG A 20 0.15 -9.19 9.29
C ARG A 20 0.99 -10.23 8.55
N ILE A 21 1.28 -10.00 7.26
CA ILE A 21 2.15 -10.88 6.46
C ILE A 21 3.58 -10.87 7.03
N ALA A 22 4.14 -9.69 7.33
CA ALA A 22 5.49 -9.58 7.87
C ALA A 22 5.63 -10.28 9.23
N LEU A 23 4.65 -10.10 10.14
CA LEU A 23 4.61 -10.79 11.43
C LEU A 23 4.52 -12.31 11.25
N ALA A 24 3.70 -12.79 10.30
CA ALA A 24 3.58 -14.20 9.98
C ALA A 24 4.87 -14.79 9.38
N GLU A 25 5.55 -14.08 8.48
CA GLU A 25 6.86 -14.50 7.91
C GLU A 25 7.95 -14.61 8.99
N LYS A 26 7.86 -13.81 10.05
CA LYS A 26 8.77 -13.85 11.20
C LYS A 26 8.31 -14.77 12.33
N GLY A 27 7.14 -15.41 12.21
CA GLY A 27 6.58 -16.28 13.25
C GLY A 27 6.24 -15.55 14.54
N VAL A 28 5.96 -14.24 14.48
CA VAL A 28 5.67 -13.40 15.63
C VAL A 28 4.20 -13.48 15.99
N ALA A 29 3.91 -13.88 17.23
CA ALA A 29 2.56 -13.84 17.79
C ALA A 29 2.21 -12.40 18.22
N TYR A 30 0.99 -11.97 17.97
CA TYR A 30 0.53 -10.62 18.31
C TYR A 30 -0.96 -10.62 18.68
N GLU A 31 -1.36 -9.62 19.43
CA GLU A 31 -2.77 -9.31 19.70
C GLU A 31 -3.30 -8.43 18.55
N TYR A 32 -4.35 -8.89 17.86
CA TYR A 32 -5.03 -8.10 16.83
C TYR A 32 -6.14 -7.27 17.46
N LYS A 33 -6.12 -5.95 17.24
CA LYS A 33 -7.16 -5.02 17.69
C LYS A 33 -7.77 -4.30 16.51
N GLU A 34 -8.92 -4.77 16.06
CA GLU A 34 -9.66 -4.14 14.98
C GLU A 34 -10.10 -2.73 15.35
N GLN A 35 -9.98 -1.84 14.38
CA GLN A 35 -10.31 -0.41 14.54
C GLN A 35 -11.51 -0.03 13.69
N ASP A 36 -12.44 0.68 14.31
CA ASP A 36 -13.48 1.42 13.62
C ASP A 36 -12.90 2.77 13.15
N LEU A 37 -12.88 3.00 11.82
CA LEU A 37 -12.30 4.22 11.26
C LEU A 37 -13.22 5.43 11.35
N ASP A 38 -14.52 5.23 11.53
CA ASP A 38 -15.51 6.30 11.74
C ASP A 38 -15.53 6.72 13.21
N ASN A 39 -15.27 5.78 14.14
CA ASN A 39 -15.20 6.01 15.57
C ASN A 39 -13.86 5.51 16.14
N LYS A 40 -12.78 6.23 15.84
CA LYS A 40 -11.41 5.84 16.19
C LYS A 40 -11.21 5.69 17.68
N SER A 41 -10.60 4.57 18.09
CA SER A 41 -10.36 4.26 19.50
C SER A 41 -9.40 5.28 20.15
N PRO A 42 -9.55 5.56 21.46
CA PRO A 42 -8.58 6.38 22.21
C PRO A 42 -7.14 5.85 22.09
N LEU A 43 -6.98 4.51 22.05
CA LEU A 43 -5.68 3.88 21.89
C LEU A 43 -5.04 4.24 20.54
N LEU A 44 -5.80 4.20 19.43
CA LEU A 44 -5.30 4.59 18.10
C LEU A 44 -4.90 6.08 18.10
N LEU A 45 -5.74 6.95 18.66
CA LEU A 45 -5.47 8.38 18.70
C LEU A 45 -4.24 8.73 19.55
N GLN A 46 -4.00 7.98 20.63
CA GLN A 46 -2.81 8.11 21.47
C GLN A 46 -1.56 7.56 20.78
N ALA A 47 -1.67 6.38 20.14
CA ALA A 47 -0.54 5.70 19.53
C ALA A 47 -0.08 6.35 18.22
N ASN A 48 -1.00 7.00 17.47
CA ASN A 48 -0.69 7.74 16.24
C ASN A 48 -1.34 9.13 16.26
N PRO A 49 -0.87 10.08 17.10
CA PRO A 49 -1.47 11.40 17.24
C PRO A 49 -1.29 12.27 15.99
N VAL A 50 -0.27 11.99 15.17
CA VAL A 50 0.06 12.77 13.97
C VAL A 50 -0.92 12.47 12.83
N HIS A 51 -1.01 11.21 12.42
CA HIS A 51 -1.82 10.81 11.26
C HIS A 51 -3.18 10.24 11.65
N LYS A 52 -3.32 9.69 12.87
CA LYS A 52 -4.56 9.06 13.38
C LYS A 52 -5.06 7.96 12.43
N LYS A 53 -4.14 7.23 11.82
CA LYS A 53 -4.38 6.19 10.81
C LYS A 53 -3.88 4.84 11.31
N ILE A 54 -4.45 3.77 10.77
CA ILE A 54 -3.95 2.40 10.83
C ILE A 54 -3.03 2.14 9.62
N PRO A 55 -2.16 1.09 9.69
CA PRO A 55 -1.87 0.27 10.87
C PRO A 55 -0.99 0.98 11.89
N VAL A 56 -1.05 0.51 13.15
CA VAL A 56 -0.07 0.85 14.19
C VAL A 56 0.36 -0.43 14.88
N LEU A 57 1.66 -0.70 14.91
CA LEU A 57 2.25 -1.76 15.71
C LEU A 57 2.66 -1.18 17.07
N ILE A 58 2.22 -1.80 18.15
CA ILE A 58 2.67 -1.45 19.49
C ILE A 58 3.51 -2.60 20.03
N HIS A 59 4.80 -2.37 20.26
CA HIS A 59 5.75 -3.34 20.79
C HIS A 59 6.26 -2.87 22.14
N ASP A 60 5.99 -3.63 23.20
CA ASP A 60 6.29 -3.26 24.59
C ASP A 60 5.87 -1.83 24.96
N GLY A 61 4.65 -1.47 24.55
CA GLY A 61 4.05 -0.15 24.80
C GLY A 61 4.56 0.97 23.89
N LYS A 62 5.49 0.71 22.96
CA LYS A 62 6.05 1.69 22.03
C LYS A 62 5.35 1.59 20.67
N PRO A 63 4.67 2.64 20.20
CA PRO A 63 4.01 2.61 18.91
C PRO A 63 4.97 2.84 17.74
N VAL A 64 4.79 2.07 16.67
CA VAL A 64 5.43 2.23 15.37
C VAL A 64 4.32 2.44 14.33
N CYS A 65 4.41 3.51 13.54
CA CYS A 65 3.42 3.89 12.54
C CYS A 65 4.02 3.74 11.14
N GLU A 66 3.18 3.81 10.12
CA GLU A 66 3.46 3.63 8.69
C GLU A 66 3.80 2.18 8.33
N SER A 67 2.97 1.57 7.46
CA SER A 67 3.00 0.13 7.19
C SER A 67 4.36 -0.37 6.71
N LEU A 68 5.03 0.34 5.80
CA LEU A 68 6.35 -0.07 5.30
C LEU A 68 7.48 0.19 6.31
N ILE A 69 7.33 1.15 7.22
CA ILE A 69 8.23 1.33 8.35
C ILE A 69 8.02 0.19 9.36
N ILE A 70 6.77 -0.19 9.62
CA ILE A 70 6.45 -1.33 10.48
C ILE A 70 7.06 -2.63 9.93
N VAL A 71 6.95 -2.88 8.61
CA VAL A 71 7.56 -4.07 7.98
C VAL A 71 9.09 -4.08 8.17
N GLN A 72 9.77 -2.94 8.02
CA GLN A 72 11.20 -2.83 8.26
C GLN A 72 11.54 -3.06 9.75
N TYR A 73 10.77 -2.46 10.65
CA TYR A 73 10.94 -2.65 12.10
C TYR A 73 10.79 -4.12 12.49
N ILE A 74 9.79 -4.82 11.95
CA ILE A 74 9.58 -6.26 12.17
C ILE A 74 10.80 -7.06 11.68
N ASP A 75 11.33 -6.74 10.49
CA ASP A 75 12.51 -7.42 9.94
C ASP A 75 13.77 -7.22 10.77
N GLU A 76 13.96 -6.02 11.33
CA GLU A 76 15.12 -5.67 12.15
C GLU A 76 15.05 -6.27 13.56
N VAL A 77 13.86 -6.27 14.19
CA VAL A 77 13.69 -6.75 15.57
C VAL A 77 13.70 -8.28 15.64
N TRP A 78 12.97 -8.94 14.76
CA TRP A 78 12.92 -10.42 14.70
C TRP A 78 13.79 -10.95 13.56
N SER A 79 15.09 -10.80 13.74
CA SER A 79 16.10 -11.11 12.72
C SER A 79 16.40 -12.59 12.54
N ASP A 80 15.92 -13.48 13.41
CA ASP A 80 16.22 -14.93 13.39
C ASP A 80 15.63 -15.69 12.20
N GLY A 81 14.60 -15.11 11.54
CA GLY A 81 13.98 -15.67 10.33
C GLY A 81 14.65 -15.19 9.04
N ALA A 82 14.07 -15.63 7.89
CA ALA A 82 14.49 -15.13 6.59
C ALA A 82 14.35 -13.61 6.52
N PRO A 83 15.38 -12.87 6.03
CA PRO A 83 15.28 -11.43 5.92
C PRO A 83 14.25 -11.02 4.88
N LEU A 84 13.44 -10.02 5.20
CA LEU A 84 12.46 -9.43 4.26
C LEU A 84 13.14 -8.42 3.33
N LEU A 85 14.15 -7.70 3.84
CA LEU A 85 14.99 -6.80 3.06
C LEU A 85 16.33 -7.45 2.70
N PRO A 86 16.86 -7.21 1.50
CA PRO A 86 18.18 -7.70 1.11
C PRO A 86 19.30 -7.23 2.05
N ALA A 87 20.29 -8.10 2.30
CA ALA A 87 21.48 -7.74 3.07
C ALA A 87 22.39 -6.76 2.32
N ASP A 88 22.47 -6.90 0.98
CA ASP A 88 23.24 -5.97 0.13
C ASP A 88 22.65 -4.55 0.20
N PRO A 89 23.47 -3.52 0.47
CA PRO A 89 22.96 -2.15 0.63
C PRO A 89 22.30 -1.59 -0.61
N TYR A 90 22.80 -1.93 -1.82
CA TYR A 90 22.21 -1.44 -3.06
C TYR A 90 20.88 -2.12 -3.35
N ALA A 91 20.82 -3.45 -3.26
CA ALA A 91 19.57 -4.21 -3.43
C ALA A 91 18.50 -3.77 -2.40
N ARG A 92 18.91 -3.50 -1.15
CA ARG A 92 18.03 -2.96 -0.11
C ARG A 92 17.52 -1.55 -0.44
N ALA A 93 18.37 -0.69 -1.01
CA ALA A 93 17.95 0.63 -1.48
C ALA A 93 16.94 0.51 -2.63
N GLN A 94 17.17 -0.41 -3.59
CA GLN A 94 16.21 -0.70 -4.67
C GLN A 94 14.88 -1.25 -4.13
N ALA A 95 14.90 -2.16 -3.16
CA ALA A 95 13.69 -2.66 -2.53
C ALA A 95 12.88 -1.54 -1.86
N ARG A 96 13.55 -0.61 -1.16
CA ARG A 96 12.90 0.56 -0.57
C ARG A 96 12.37 1.52 -1.62
N PHE A 97 13.07 1.73 -2.72
CA PHE A 97 12.58 2.52 -3.85
C PHE A 97 11.28 1.94 -4.42
N TRP A 98 11.23 0.64 -4.66
CA TRP A 98 10.02 0.01 -5.18
C TRP A 98 8.87 0.00 -4.17
N GLY A 99 9.13 -0.19 -2.88
CA GLY A 99 8.12 -0.01 -1.83
C GLY A 99 7.57 1.42 -1.80
N ASP A 100 8.45 2.40 -1.90
CA ASP A 100 8.10 3.82 -1.99
C ASP A 100 7.34 4.13 -3.29
N PHE A 101 7.70 3.53 -4.42
CA PHE A 101 6.98 3.64 -5.69
C PHE A 101 5.54 3.10 -5.59
N ILE A 102 5.33 1.98 -4.89
CA ILE A 102 3.99 1.42 -4.64
C ILE A 102 3.16 2.39 -3.78
N ASP A 103 3.80 3.08 -2.83
CA ASP A 103 3.14 3.98 -1.88
C ASP A 103 3.05 5.43 -2.35
N LYS A 104 4.03 5.98 -3.07
CA LYS A 104 4.06 7.40 -3.40
C LYS A 104 3.46 7.74 -4.77
N LYS A 105 2.78 8.87 -4.76
CA LYS A 105 2.40 9.61 -5.97
C LYS A 105 3.64 10.17 -6.64
N MET A 106 3.92 9.77 -7.88
CA MET A 106 4.76 10.61 -8.73
C MET A 106 3.99 11.88 -9.10
N GLU A 107 4.58 13.04 -8.79
CA GLU A 107 4.11 14.40 -9.17
C GLU A 107 3.96 14.62 -10.68
N ARG A 108 3.85 13.59 -11.50
CA ARG A 108 3.74 13.72 -12.96
C ARG A 108 2.41 14.32 -13.43
N SER A 109 1.37 14.32 -12.60
CA SER A 109 0.12 14.99 -12.96
C SER A 109 0.26 16.53 -13.03
N CYS A 110 1.31 17.10 -12.42
CA CYS A 110 1.63 18.53 -12.58
C CYS A 110 2.49 18.83 -13.80
N ILE A 111 3.22 17.87 -14.36
CA ILE A 111 4.17 18.12 -15.46
C ILE A 111 3.51 18.01 -16.84
N SER A 112 2.49 17.18 -17.03
CA SER A 112 1.77 17.07 -18.30
C SER A 112 0.84 18.25 -18.59
N ASN A 113 0.46 19.04 -17.58
CA ASN A 113 -0.30 20.29 -17.75
C ASN A 113 0.57 21.55 -17.62
N LEU A 114 1.89 21.44 -17.39
CA LEU A 114 2.79 22.57 -17.32
C LEU A 114 3.44 22.89 -18.68
N HIS A 115 2.63 23.35 -19.62
CA HIS A 115 3.03 24.50 -20.46
C HIS A 115 2.80 25.78 -19.65
N MET A 116 3.00 25.75 -18.33
CA MET A 116 2.99 26.95 -17.50
C MET A 116 4.41 27.41 -17.21
N ASN A 117 4.71 28.56 -17.78
CA ASN A 117 5.91 29.36 -17.69
C ASN A 117 6.50 29.38 -16.26
N PHE A 118 7.80 29.16 -16.13
CA PHE A 118 8.61 29.12 -14.87
C PHE A 118 8.40 30.35 -13.97
N GLN A 119 7.85 31.45 -14.50
CA GLN A 119 7.53 32.68 -13.77
C GLN A 119 6.25 32.60 -12.90
N SER A 120 5.37 31.62 -13.11
CA SER A 120 4.14 31.46 -12.33
C SER A 120 4.35 30.69 -11.02
N LEU A 121 5.40 29.88 -10.91
CA LEU A 121 5.75 29.14 -9.69
C LEU A 121 6.20 30.08 -8.55
N PHE A 122 6.92 31.15 -8.87
CA PHE A 122 7.35 32.14 -7.88
C PHE A 122 6.23 33.07 -7.40
N ARG A 123 5.10 33.14 -8.08
CA ARG A 123 3.95 33.97 -7.68
C ARG A 123 3.00 33.26 -6.70
N CYS A 124 3.08 31.95 -6.58
CA CYS A 124 2.24 31.18 -5.66
C CYS A 124 2.75 31.24 -4.21
N GLU A 125 4.04 31.50 -3.99
CA GLU A 125 4.63 31.58 -2.66
C GLU A 125 4.37 32.90 -1.94
N LEU A 126 3.95 33.96 -2.63
CA LEU A 126 3.77 35.29 -2.04
C LEU A 126 2.33 35.61 -1.58
N ASN A 127 1.35 34.73 -1.79
CA ASN A 127 -0.03 34.91 -1.36
C ASN A 127 -0.53 33.92 -0.32
N ALA A 128 0.38 33.25 0.40
CA ALA A 128 0.04 32.32 1.49
C ALA A 128 -0.27 33.04 2.82
N ASN A 129 -1.25 33.95 2.78
CA ASN A 129 -1.93 34.41 4.00
C ASN A 129 -3.42 34.13 3.82
N LYS A 130 -3.85 32.90 4.13
CA LYS A 130 -5.12 32.52 4.77
C LYS A 130 -5.35 31.00 4.66
N SER A 131 -5.60 30.46 5.85
CA SER A 131 -6.13 29.12 6.16
C SER A 131 -5.22 27.91 5.92
N SER A 132 -4.82 27.37 7.07
CA SER A 132 -4.26 26.05 7.31
C SER A 132 -5.03 24.94 6.57
N ALA A 133 -4.56 24.59 5.40
CA ALA A 133 -4.73 23.27 4.82
C ALA A 133 -3.32 22.70 4.69
N PHE A 134 -2.77 22.22 5.79
CA PHE A 134 -1.64 21.30 5.77
C PHE A 134 -2.19 20.03 5.15
N CYS A 135 -2.15 19.97 3.82
CA CYS A 135 -2.50 18.80 3.04
C CYS A 135 -1.48 17.72 3.43
N SER A 136 -1.89 16.75 4.25
CA SER A 136 -1.07 15.60 4.59
C SER A 136 -0.90 14.77 3.31
N PHE A 137 0.17 15.01 2.61
CA PHE A 137 0.59 14.28 1.43
C PHE A 137 1.17 12.92 1.86
N SER A 138 0.35 11.92 1.93
CA SER A 138 0.77 10.52 1.81
C SER A 138 -0.31 9.79 1.03
N MET A 139 -0.09 9.60 -0.25
CA MET A 139 -1.02 8.92 -1.14
C MET A 139 -0.29 7.80 -1.87
N ASP A 140 -0.76 6.60 -1.66
CA ASP A 140 -0.24 5.36 -2.21
C ASP A 140 -0.64 5.23 -3.70
N GLN A 141 0.31 5.01 -4.60
CA GLN A 141 0.03 5.00 -6.04
C GLN A 141 -1.06 4.00 -6.42
N ILE A 142 -0.87 2.73 -6.08
CA ILE A 142 -1.85 1.68 -6.41
C ILE A 142 -3.20 1.99 -5.78
N TYR A 143 -3.21 2.43 -4.53
CA TYR A 143 -4.44 2.77 -3.83
C TYR A 143 -5.11 4.01 -4.43
N GLU A 144 -4.38 5.11 -4.62
CA GLU A 144 -4.96 6.35 -5.16
C GLU A 144 -5.47 6.20 -6.58
N TYR A 145 -4.63 5.69 -7.48
CA TYR A 145 -5.03 5.54 -8.88
C TYR A 145 -6.15 4.50 -9.03
N GLY A 146 -6.10 3.42 -8.26
CA GLY A 146 -7.17 2.44 -8.20
C GLY A 146 -8.49 3.05 -7.70
N THR A 147 -8.46 3.86 -6.65
CA THR A 147 -9.70 4.50 -6.13
C THR A 147 -10.29 5.55 -7.09
N ARG A 148 -9.50 6.13 -7.98
CA ARG A 148 -9.99 7.04 -9.03
C ARG A 148 -10.91 6.32 -10.03
N LEU A 149 -10.76 5.01 -10.20
CA LEU A 149 -11.59 4.20 -11.10
C LEU A 149 -13.08 4.18 -10.71
N TRP A 150 -13.41 4.33 -9.44
CA TRP A 150 -14.80 4.44 -9.00
C TRP A 150 -15.23 5.85 -8.60
N LYS A 151 -14.27 6.77 -8.38
CA LYS A 151 -14.57 8.15 -8.00
C LYS A 151 -14.80 9.06 -9.21
N LEU A 152 -14.18 8.78 -10.35
CA LEU A 152 -14.20 9.63 -11.54
C LEU A 152 -15.18 9.08 -12.58
N LYS A 153 -15.64 9.96 -13.49
CA LYS A 153 -16.53 9.62 -14.62
C LYS A 153 -16.02 10.29 -15.91
N GLY A 154 -16.51 9.81 -17.08
CA GLY A 154 -16.19 10.38 -18.38
C GLY A 154 -14.68 10.32 -18.73
N GLU A 155 -14.14 11.38 -19.30
CA GLU A 155 -12.74 11.44 -19.75
C GLU A 155 -11.75 11.26 -18.60
N ALA A 156 -12.03 11.83 -17.41
CA ALA A 156 -11.17 11.69 -16.24
C ALA A 156 -11.09 10.23 -15.75
N HIS A 157 -12.16 9.45 -15.91
CA HIS A 157 -12.14 8.02 -15.63
C HIS A 157 -11.26 7.26 -16.62
N GLN A 158 -11.35 7.57 -17.94
CA GLN A 158 -10.52 6.93 -18.96
C GLN A 158 -9.04 7.23 -18.75
N GLU A 159 -8.70 8.46 -18.36
CA GLU A 159 -7.32 8.82 -18.01
C GLU A 159 -6.84 8.08 -16.78
N ALA A 160 -7.65 8.01 -15.72
CA ALA A 160 -7.32 7.26 -14.51
C ALA A 160 -7.07 5.76 -14.81
N LYS A 161 -7.90 5.16 -15.66
CA LYS A 161 -7.72 3.78 -16.15
C LYS A 161 -6.38 3.60 -16.85
N LYS A 162 -6.06 4.48 -17.80
CA LYS A 162 -4.78 4.45 -18.53
C LYS A 162 -3.60 4.56 -17.59
N GLU A 163 -3.62 5.55 -16.69
CA GLU A 163 -2.56 5.77 -15.70
C GLU A 163 -2.37 4.54 -14.79
N PHE A 164 -3.48 3.92 -14.34
CA PHE A 164 -3.42 2.72 -13.51
C PHE A 164 -2.80 1.52 -14.25
N ILE A 165 -3.20 1.30 -15.51
CA ILE A 165 -2.61 0.25 -16.36
C ILE A 165 -1.10 0.48 -16.57
N GLU A 166 -0.67 1.72 -16.79
CA GLU A 166 0.76 2.04 -16.92
C GLU A 166 1.55 1.73 -15.64
N ILE A 167 0.97 1.97 -14.45
CA ILE A 167 1.59 1.59 -13.18
C ILE A 167 1.76 0.07 -13.09
N LEU A 168 0.73 -0.71 -13.46
CA LEU A 168 0.82 -2.17 -13.48
C LEU A 168 1.92 -2.66 -14.43
N LYS A 169 2.04 -2.06 -15.63
CA LYS A 169 3.09 -2.40 -16.60
C LYS A 169 4.49 -2.07 -16.11
N VAL A 170 4.67 -0.98 -15.40
CA VAL A 170 5.96 -0.63 -14.77
C VAL A 170 6.35 -1.67 -13.72
N LEU A 171 5.40 -2.09 -12.88
CA LEU A 171 5.63 -3.12 -11.86
C LEU A 171 5.89 -4.50 -12.50
N GLU A 172 5.16 -4.84 -13.57
CA GLU A 172 5.39 -6.07 -14.32
C GLU A 172 6.76 -6.10 -14.98
N ALA A 173 7.21 -4.97 -15.55
CA ALA A 173 8.54 -4.84 -16.14
C ALA A 173 9.65 -5.01 -15.08
N GLU A 174 9.48 -4.44 -13.87
CA GLU A 174 10.39 -4.67 -12.75
C GLU A 174 10.41 -6.13 -12.30
N LEU A 175 9.25 -6.75 -12.21
CA LEU A 175 9.17 -8.17 -11.87
C LEU A 175 9.90 -9.02 -12.92
N GLY A 176 9.70 -8.74 -14.21
CA GLY A 176 10.30 -9.48 -15.32
C GLY A 176 9.99 -10.97 -15.25
N ASP A 177 11.03 -11.80 -15.29
CA ASP A 177 10.93 -13.26 -15.16
C ASP A 177 11.32 -13.77 -13.76
N LYS A 178 11.51 -12.86 -12.79
CA LYS A 178 11.81 -13.21 -11.41
C LYS A 178 10.63 -13.92 -10.77
N LYS A 179 10.94 -14.84 -9.85
CA LYS A 179 9.91 -15.52 -9.05
C LYS A 179 9.17 -14.55 -8.14
N TYR A 180 9.92 -13.65 -7.50
CA TYR A 180 9.46 -12.57 -6.63
C TYR A 180 10.25 -11.30 -6.97
N PHE A 181 9.84 -10.14 -6.48
CA PHE A 181 10.53 -8.88 -6.78
C PHE A 181 11.99 -8.87 -6.33
N GLY A 182 12.31 -9.57 -5.24
CA GLY A 182 13.67 -9.76 -4.76
C GLY A 182 14.46 -10.90 -5.45
N GLY A 183 13.93 -11.54 -6.48
CA GLY A 183 14.50 -12.71 -7.13
C GLY A 183 13.80 -14.00 -6.70
N ASP A 184 14.53 -14.95 -6.08
CA ASP A 184 13.98 -16.24 -5.67
C ASP A 184 13.26 -16.20 -4.31
N ALA A 185 13.51 -15.18 -3.49
CA ALA A 185 12.97 -15.03 -2.15
C ALA A 185 11.83 -14.02 -2.12
N PHE A 186 10.73 -14.40 -1.45
CA PHE A 186 9.64 -13.49 -1.09
C PHE A 186 10.14 -12.47 -0.07
N GLY A 187 9.87 -11.18 -0.29
CA GLY A 187 10.44 -10.13 0.54
C GLY A 187 9.63 -8.85 0.58
N TYR A 188 10.30 -7.78 0.94
CA TYR A 188 9.74 -6.48 1.26
C TYR A 188 8.85 -5.89 0.15
N VAL A 189 9.28 -5.96 -1.12
CA VAL A 189 8.50 -5.42 -2.24
C VAL A 189 7.26 -6.26 -2.50
N ASP A 190 7.39 -7.59 -2.36
CA ASP A 190 6.24 -8.50 -2.48
C ASP A 190 5.22 -8.20 -1.38
N ILE A 191 5.66 -8.01 -0.14
CA ILE A 191 4.80 -7.62 1.01
C ILE A 191 4.15 -6.26 0.77
N ALA A 192 4.86 -5.31 0.16
CA ALA A 192 4.31 -4.00 -0.15
C ALA A 192 3.16 -4.06 -1.17
N LEU A 193 3.25 -4.95 -2.17
CA LEU A 193 2.33 -4.99 -3.30
C LEU A 193 1.21 -6.05 -3.17
N VAL A 194 1.52 -7.24 -2.66
CA VAL A 194 0.58 -8.38 -2.68
C VAL A 194 -0.78 -8.10 -2.01
N PRO A 195 -0.87 -7.25 -0.96
CA PRO A 195 -2.16 -6.91 -0.35
C PRO A 195 -3.16 -6.21 -1.27
N PHE A 196 -2.71 -5.70 -2.41
CA PHE A 196 -3.60 -5.10 -3.41
C PHE A 196 -4.20 -6.14 -4.38
N CYS A 197 -3.71 -7.38 -4.41
CA CYS A 197 -4.25 -8.41 -5.30
C CYS A 197 -5.75 -8.69 -5.10
N PRO A 198 -6.29 -8.79 -3.87
CA PRO A 198 -7.74 -8.91 -3.67
C PRO A 198 -8.54 -7.71 -4.17
N TRP A 199 -7.92 -6.53 -4.26
CA TRP A 199 -8.53 -5.30 -4.76
C TRP A 199 -8.58 -5.23 -6.28
N PHE A 200 -7.80 -6.05 -7.00
CA PHE A 200 -7.79 -6.07 -8.46
C PHE A 200 -9.18 -6.33 -9.03
N TYR A 201 -9.97 -7.22 -8.43
CA TYR A 201 -11.35 -7.43 -8.84
C TYR A 201 -12.19 -6.14 -8.83
N THR A 202 -12.02 -5.31 -7.79
CA THR A 202 -12.69 -4.00 -7.72
C THR A 202 -12.18 -3.05 -8.80
N PHE A 203 -10.87 -3.00 -9.01
CA PHE A 203 -10.26 -2.13 -10.04
C PHE A 203 -10.69 -2.53 -11.45
N GLU A 204 -10.74 -3.84 -11.75
CA GLU A 204 -11.22 -4.39 -13.01
C GLU A 204 -12.70 -4.07 -13.25
N THR A 205 -13.55 -4.30 -12.23
CA THR A 205 -14.99 -4.07 -12.29
C THR A 205 -15.29 -2.59 -12.53
N CYS A 206 -14.69 -1.70 -11.75
CA CYS A 206 -14.92 -0.25 -11.85
C CYS A 206 -14.23 0.36 -13.08
N GLY A 207 -13.06 -0.15 -13.47
CA GLY A 207 -12.28 0.36 -14.60
C GLY A 207 -12.67 -0.22 -15.96
N GLY A 208 -13.39 -1.32 -15.99
CA GLY A 208 -13.77 -2.01 -17.24
C GLY A 208 -12.54 -2.48 -18.04
N PHE A 209 -11.60 -3.17 -17.39
CA PHE A 209 -10.40 -3.78 -18.00
C PHE A 209 -10.06 -5.08 -17.27
N SER A 210 -9.06 -5.83 -17.74
CA SER A 210 -8.56 -7.02 -17.07
C SER A 210 -7.09 -6.85 -16.71
N VAL A 211 -6.74 -7.03 -15.44
CA VAL A 211 -5.33 -7.03 -14.98
C VAL A 211 -4.57 -8.17 -15.63
N GLU A 212 -5.21 -9.34 -15.83
CA GLU A 212 -4.57 -10.48 -16.49
C GLU A 212 -4.24 -10.21 -17.97
N ALA A 213 -5.06 -9.40 -18.66
CA ALA A 213 -4.78 -9.01 -20.04
C ALA A 213 -3.67 -7.94 -20.13
N GLU A 214 -3.58 -7.03 -19.17
CA GLU A 214 -2.62 -5.91 -19.19
C GLU A 214 -1.28 -6.23 -18.53
N ALA A 215 -1.28 -7.11 -17.49
CA ALA A 215 -0.11 -7.46 -16.69
C ALA A 215 -0.16 -8.94 -16.23
N PRO A 216 -0.09 -9.92 -17.16
CA PRO A 216 -0.24 -11.34 -16.86
C PRO A 216 0.82 -11.89 -15.90
N LYS A 217 2.06 -11.36 -15.93
CA LYS A 217 3.13 -11.79 -15.02
C LYS A 217 2.84 -11.36 -13.57
N LEU A 218 2.22 -10.20 -13.36
CA LEU A 218 1.79 -9.78 -12.03
C LEU A 218 0.68 -10.68 -11.49
N VAL A 219 -0.26 -11.10 -12.32
CA VAL A 219 -1.30 -12.07 -11.91
C VAL A 219 -0.68 -13.42 -11.55
N ALA A 220 0.25 -13.92 -12.35
CA ALA A 220 0.97 -15.16 -12.06
C ALA A 220 1.80 -15.05 -10.77
N TRP A 221 2.44 -13.91 -10.53
CA TRP A 221 3.16 -13.60 -9.29
C TRP A 221 2.20 -13.57 -8.09
N GLY A 222 1.06 -12.90 -8.20
CA GLY A 222 0.05 -12.84 -7.15
C GLY A 222 -0.46 -14.23 -6.76
N LYS A 223 -0.74 -15.11 -7.76
CA LYS A 223 -1.12 -16.51 -7.54
C LYS A 223 -0.03 -17.27 -6.76
N ARG A 224 1.27 -17.11 -7.11
CA ARG A 224 2.39 -17.71 -6.35
C ARG A 224 2.49 -17.18 -4.91
N CYS A 225 2.26 -15.89 -4.72
CA CYS A 225 2.25 -15.32 -3.37
C CYS A 225 1.14 -15.94 -2.50
N LEU A 226 -0.03 -16.22 -3.06
CA LEU A 226 -1.15 -16.88 -2.37
C LEU A 226 -0.86 -18.33 -1.95
N GLU A 227 0.13 -18.99 -2.53
CA GLU A 227 0.58 -20.32 -2.09
C GLU A 227 1.29 -20.26 -0.72
N ARG A 228 1.71 -19.07 -0.28
CA ARG A 228 2.31 -18.86 1.04
C ARG A 228 1.23 -18.74 2.11
N GLU A 229 1.38 -19.52 3.17
CA GLU A 229 0.44 -19.52 4.30
C GLU A 229 0.33 -18.13 4.97
N SER A 230 1.44 -17.41 5.05
CA SER A 230 1.51 -16.03 5.56
C SER A 230 0.65 -15.04 4.78
N VAL A 231 0.44 -15.29 3.48
CA VAL A 231 -0.38 -14.47 2.58
C VAL A 231 -1.82 -14.96 2.55
N SER A 232 -2.02 -16.26 2.30
CA SER A 232 -3.35 -16.84 2.12
C SER A 232 -4.25 -16.71 3.37
N LYS A 233 -3.66 -16.76 4.58
CA LYS A 233 -4.42 -16.58 5.84
C LYS A 233 -4.87 -15.12 6.09
N VAL A 234 -4.27 -14.17 5.41
CA VAL A 234 -4.55 -12.75 5.59
C VAL A 234 -5.60 -12.24 4.61
N PHE A 235 -5.78 -12.94 3.48
CA PHE A 235 -6.66 -12.50 2.42
C PHE A 235 -8.08 -13.06 2.58
N ASP A 236 -9.04 -12.22 2.23
CA ASP A 236 -10.43 -12.58 2.04
C ASP A 236 -10.77 -12.75 0.56
N ASP A 237 -11.97 -13.26 0.29
CA ASP A 237 -12.52 -13.37 -1.06
C ASP A 237 -12.59 -11.99 -1.74
N PRO A 238 -12.09 -11.84 -2.99
CA PRO A 238 -12.11 -10.56 -3.69
C PRO A 238 -13.50 -9.96 -3.89
N VAL A 239 -14.54 -10.80 -4.02
CA VAL A 239 -15.93 -10.32 -4.13
C VAL A 239 -16.39 -9.72 -2.80
N LYS A 240 -16.04 -10.35 -1.66
CA LYS A 240 -16.32 -9.81 -0.33
C LYS A 240 -15.61 -8.46 -0.13
N VAL A 241 -14.35 -8.34 -0.58
CA VAL A 241 -13.61 -7.07 -0.56
C VAL A 241 -14.34 -6.01 -1.39
N TYR A 242 -14.77 -6.34 -2.61
CA TYR A 242 -15.53 -5.44 -3.48
C TYR A 242 -16.81 -4.93 -2.82
N GLU A 243 -17.63 -5.83 -2.23
CA GLU A 243 -18.90 -5.45 -1.59
C GLU A 243 -18.68 -4.49 -0.42
N ILE A 244 -17.62 -4.70 0.38
CA ILE A 244 -17.27 -3.79 1.48
C ILE A 244 -16.79 -2.45 0.94
N LEU A 245 -15.93 -2.43 -0.06
CA LEU A 245 -15.46 -1.19 -0.67
C LEU A 245 -16.62 -0.40 -1.28
N LYS A 246 -17.54 -1.09 -1.96
CA LYS A 246 -18.76 -0.50 -2.48
C LYS A 246 -19.60 0.15 -1.38
N GLN A 247 -19.77 -0.52 -0.25
CA GLN A 247 -20.48 0.01 0.91
C GLN A 247 -19.78 1.22 1.54
N VAL A 248 -18.47 1.12 1.75
CA VAL A 248 -17.67 2.17 2.42
C VAL A 248 -17.53 3.43 1.55
N TYR A 249 -17.32 3.27 0.24
CA TYR A 249 -17.06 4.39 -0.67
C TYR A 249 -18.29 4.84 -1.47
N GLY A 250 -19.43 4.13 -1.38
CA GLY A 250 -20.69 4.53 -1.99
C GLY A 250 -20.69 4.56 -3.51
N PHE A 251 -19.91 3.70 -4.18
CA PHE A 251 -19.93 3.59 -5.64
C PHE A 251 -20.91 2.50 -6.11
N GLU A 252 -21.40 2.64 -7.36
CA GLU A 252 -22.37 1.73 -7.99
C GLU A 252 -21.72 0.60 -8.78
#